data_fa7d5ca304368bddf47bd5bdc464d478
#
_entry.id   fa7d5ca304368bddf47bd5bdc464d478
#
_cell.length_a   1.000
_cell.length_b   1.000
_cell.length_c   1.000
_cell.angle_alpha   90.00
_cell.angle_beta   90.00
_cell.angle_gamma   90.00
#
_symmetry.space_group_name_H-M   'P 1'
#
loop_
_entity.id
_entity.type
_entity.pdbx_description
1 polymer ?
#
loop_
_entity_poly.entity_id
_entity_poly.type
_entity_poly.pdbx_seq_one_letter_code
_entity_poly.pdbx_strand_id
1 'polypeptide(L)'
;MNSTATDGLAAFLAEVPDPRSRHGRRHPLVAMLAHACCAVLCGCRGIAPIAQWGRDQPIELMHRLGYRRRPPSFGAFQALFARLDAGAFEAAVAGWVAHLLGPRAGAPLRAVALDGKSARGSRTADAPAVHLLAALDQATGCVLAQARVPAETNEHKAALRLLEGMVLEGRVITGDAAFCQRDLCRQVVDSGGHYLIKVDGNQPTLEADIAAAFGPAFSPPRPAARRRAVGRGHGPGQARRPGRAAKAADHDDAQRLPRLAGGGAGRMPGAGGDPGR
;
A
#
# COMPACT_ATOMS: atom_id res chain seq x y z
N MET A 1 -14.57 28.90 -1.61
CA MET A 1 -14.73 27.49 -1.23
C MET A 1 -13.99 27.31 0.08
N ASN A 2 -14.70 27.46 1.19
CA ASN A 2 -14.15 27.23 2.53
C ASN A 2 -14.21 25.73 2.78
N SER A 3 -13.11 25.01 2.50
CA SER A 3 -12.89 23.68 3.07
C SER A 3 -12.70 23.91 4.56
N THR A 4 -13.64 23.48 5.35
CA THR A 4 -13.56 23.51 6.80
C THR A 4 -12.30 22.77 7.23
N ALA A 5 -11.51 23.36 8.12
CA ALA A 5 -10.22 22.85 8.61
C ALA A 5 -10.33 21.44 9.27
N THR A 6 -11.54 20.90 9.38
CA THR A 6 -11.88 19.60 9.96
C THR A 6 -11.68 18.41 9.00
N ASP A 7 -11.57 18.62 7.69
CA ASP A 7 -11.59 17.53 6.71
C ASP A 7 -10.21 17.14 6.17
N GLY A 8 -9.16 17.83 6.61
CA GLY A 8 -7.80 17.59 6.13
C GLY A 8 -7.04 16.56 6.99
N LEU A 9 -6.01 15.92 6.40
CA LEU A 9 -5.11 15.00 7.10
C LEU A 9 -4.65 15.52 8.47
N ALA A 10 -4.43 16.83 8.62
CA ALA A 10 -3.98 17.44 9.86
C ALA A 10 -4.95 17.24 11.04
N ALA A 11 -6.27 17.20 10.77
CA ALA A 11 -7.27 16.96 11.80
C ALA A 11 -7.15 15.54 12.36
N PHE A 12 -6.99 14.54 11.49
CA PHE A 12 -6.79 13.15 11.90
C PHE A 12 -5.47 12.95 12.62
N LEU A 13 -4.39 13.60 12.17
CA LEU A 13 -3.08 13.54 12.84
C LEU A 13 -3.07 14.22 14.20
N ALA A 14 -4.00 15.10 14.49
CA ALA A 14 -4.13 15.73 15.81
C ALA A 14 -4.59 14.76 16.91
N GLU A 15 -5.23 13.66 16.53
CA GLU A 15 -5.65 12.60 17.45
C GLU A 15 -4.49 11.71 17.92
N VAL A 16 -3.33 11.78 17.26
CA VAL A 16 -2.16 10.97 17.61
C VAL A 16 -1.53 11.52 18.89
N PRO A 17 -1.35 10.69 19.94
CA PRO A 17 -0.72 11.12 21.17
C PRO A 17 0.74 11.57 20.98
N ASP A 18 1.11 12.72 21.55
CA ASP A 18 2.50 13.19 21.49
C ASP A 18 3.38 12.50 22.53
N PRO A 19 4.28 11.57 22.13
CA PRO A 19 5.09 10.83 23.08
C PRO A 19 6.25 11.64 23.68
N ARG A 20 6.42 12.90 23.24
CA ARG A 20 7.53 13.74 23.67
C ARG A 20 7.19 14.50 24.96
N SER A 21 8.18 14.67 25.82
CA SER A 21 8.07 15.55 26.98
C SER A 21 7.90 17.02 26.55
N ARG A 22 7.40 17.87 27.42
CA ARG A 22 7.20 19.32 27.17
C ARG A 22 8.48 20.01 26.65
N HIS A 23 9.64 19.62 27.14
CA HIS A 23 10.93 20.16 26.71
C HIS A 23 11.36 19.73 25.30
N GLY A 24 10.84 18.61 24.79
CA GLY A 24 11.14 18.09 23.45
C GLY A 24 10.24 18.62 22.32
N ARG A 25 9.24 19.45 22.62
CA ARG A 25 8.21 19.89 21.67
C ARG A 25 8.57 21.17 20.90
N ARG A 26 9.80 21.25 20.37
CA ARG A 26 10.22 22.40 19.56
C ARG A 26 9.37 22.56 18.28
N HIS A 27 8.92 21.46 17.69
CA HIS A 27 8.08 21.40 16.49
C HIS A 27 6.74 20.76 16.83
N PRO A 28 5.60 21.27 16.29
CA PRO A 28 4.30 20.64 16.48
C PRO A 28 4.30 19.20 15.96
N LEU A 29 3.67 18.27 16.70
CA LEU A 29 3.60 16.88 16.28
C LEU A 29 2.92 16.73 14.91
N VAL A 30 1.75 17.36 14.75
CA VAL A 30 0.96 17.32 13.52
C VAL A 30 1.80 17.77 12.32
N ALA A 31 2.59 18.85 12.46
CA ALA A 31 3.47 19.34 11.39
C ALA A 31 4.54 18.30 11.04
N MET A 32 5.12 17.61 12.03
CA MET A 32 6.13 16.58 11.80
C MET A 32 5.53 15.35 11.09
N LEU A 33 4.36 14.91 11.52
CA LEU A 33 3.67 13.77 10.91
C LEU A 33 3.19 14.10 9.49
N ALA A 34 2.58 15.27 9.27
CA ALA A 34 2.17 15.72 7.94
C ALA A 34 3.37 15.86 6.98
N HIS A 35 4.49 16.40 7.47
CA HIS A 35 5.75 16.45 6.72
C HIS A 35 6.21 15.06 6.30
N ALA A 36 6.23 14.10 7.23
CA ALA A 36 6.63 12.73 6.94
C ALA A 36 5.70 12.09 5.88
N CYS A 37 4.38 12.27 6.01
CA CYS A 37 3.42 11.80 5.00
C CYS A 37 3.70 12.41 3.62
N CYS A 38 3.88 13.73 3.52
CA CYS A 38 4.18 14.40 2.26
C CYS A 38 5.50 13.89 1.65
N ALA A 39 6.56 13.75 2.44
CA ALA A 39 7.84 13.26 1.97
C ALA A 39 7.74 11.82 1.45
N VAL A 40 7.01 10.93 2.15
CA VAL A 40 6.76 9.55 1.71
C VAL A 40 5.96 9.50 0.42
N LEU A 41 4.93 10.34 0.27
CA LEU A 41 4.17 10.47 -0.98
C LEU A 41 5.03 10.98 -2.14
N CYS A 42 6.07 11.79 -1.85
CA CYS A 42 7.07 12.21 -2.82
C CYS A 42 8.18 11.15 -3.06
N GLY A 43 8.03 9.93 -2.53
CA GLY A 43 8.94 8.81 -2.77
C GLY A 43 10.10 8.68 -1.77
N CYS A 44 10.14 9.50 -0.70
CA CYS A 44 11.17 9.37 0.33
C CYS A 44 11.00 8.06 1.10
N ARG A 45 12.12 7.33 1.28
CA ARG A 45 12.15 6.08 2.05
C ARG A 45 13.20 6.19 3.16
N GLY A 46 12.72 6.27 4.40
CA GLY A 46 13.55 6.37 5.58
C GLY A 46 13.69 7.79 6.13
N ILE A 47 14.20 7.90 7.36
CA ILE A 47 14.18 9.14 8.16
C ILE A 47 15.08 10.23 7.56
N ALA A 48 16.27 9.85 7.05
CA ALA A 48 17.21 10.84 6.51
C ALA A 48 16.65 11.54 5.24
N PRO A 49 16.11 10.83 4.23
CA PRO A 49 15.41 11.44 3.11
C PRO A 49 14.21 12.30 3.53
N ILE A 50 13.40 11.88 4.51
CA ILE A 50 12.28 12.67 5.03
C ILE A 50 12.79 14.01 5.59
N ALA A 51 13.80 13.99 6.45
CA ALA A 51 14.37 15.22 7.01
C ALA A 51 15.02 16.11 5.93
N GLN A 52 15.64 15.53 4.91
CA GLN A 52 16.23 16.26 3.79
C GLN A 52 15.14 16.90 2.93
N TRP A 53 14.08 16.15 2.59
CA TRP A 53 12.94 16.66 1.82
C TRP A 53 12.41 17.98 2.40
N GLY A 54 12.22 18.07 3.71
CA GLY A 54 11.73 19.30 4.33
C GLY A 54 12.71 20.48 4.24
N ARG A 55 14.02 20.22 4.22
CA ARG A 55 15.04 21.27 4.03
C ARG A 55 15.07 21.80 2.60
N ASP A 56 14.71 20.96 1.64
CA ASP A 56 14.72 21.27 0.21
C ASP A 56 13.43 21.98 -0.23
N GLN A 57 12.40 22.01 0.63
CA GLN A 57 11.15 22.69 0.32
C GLN A 57 11.20 24.19 0.62
N PRO A 58 10.40 24.99 -0.12
CA PRO A 58 10.18 26.39 0.20
C PRO A 58 9.66 26.57 1.64
N ILE A 59 10.11 27.60 2.33
CA ILE A 59 9.73 27.85 3.73
C ILE A 59 8.21 28.06 3.88
N GLU A 60 7.58 28.61 2.86
CA GLU A 60 6.13 28.85 2.79
C GLU A 60 5.35 27.52 2.88
N LEU A 61 5.83 26.45 2.21
CA LEU A 61 5.24 25.13 2.30
C LEU A 61 5.40 24.57 3.73
N MET A 62 6.57 24.75 4.34
CA MET A 62 6.80 24.33 5.71
C MET A 62 5.89 25.09 6.70
N HIS A 63 5.68 26.38 6.51
CA HIS A 63 4.72 27.15 7.30
C HIS A 63 3.28 26.64 7.13
N ARG A 64 2.88 26.27 5.90
CA ARG A 64 1.56 25.67 5.64
C ARG A 64 1.37 24.31 6.30
N LEU A 65 2.45 23.54 6.48
CA LEU A 65 2.43 22.29 7.26
C LEU A 65 2.38 22.54 8.78
N GLY A 66 2.49 23.79 9.23
CA GLY A 66 2.39 24.17 10.63
C GLY A 66 3.71 24.41 11.35
N TYR A 67 4.84 24.45 10.63
CA TYR A 67 6.11 24.86 11.24
C TYR A 67 6.16 26.39 11.39
N ARG A 68 6.70 26.82 12.52
CA ARG A 68 6.96 28.28 12.77
C ARG A 68 8.40 28.68 12.40
N ARG A 69 9.26 27.72 12.16
CA ARG A 69 10.70 27.87 11.91
C ARG A 69 11.13 26.81 10.90
N ARG A 70 12.44 26.67 10.70
CA ARG A 70 13.03 25.60 9.86
C ARG A 70 12.51 24.22 10.27
N PRO A 71 12.37 23.30 9.30
CA PRO A 71 11.90 21.94 9.57
C PRO A 71 12.85 21.17 10.51
N PRO A 72 12.37 20.08 11.14
CA PRO A 72 13.16 19.25 12.05
C PRO A 72 14.38 18.62 11.37
N SER A 73 15.42 18.40 12.17
CA SER A 73 16.59 17.62 11.75
C SER A 73 16.29 16.11 11.73
N PHE A 74 17.21 15.33 11.13
CA PHE A 74 17.19 13.87 11.20
C PHE A 74 17.02 13.34 12.62
N GLY A 75 17.83 13.84 13.59
CA GLY A 75 17.75 13.39 14.97
C GLY A 75 16.40 13.69 15.65
N ALA A 76 15.72 14.78 15.26
CA ALA A 76 14.40 15.09 15.79
C ALA A 76 13.33 14.11 15.29
N PHE A 77 13.38 13.70 14.00
CA PHE A 77 12.51 12.67 13.47
C PHE A 77 12.84 11.29 14.05
N GLN A 78 14.11 10.94 14.17
CA GLN A 78 14.54 9.69 14.79
C GLN A 78 14.01 9.56 16.23
N ALA A 79 14.17 10.60 17.03
CA ALA A 79 13.69 10.62 18.41
C ALA A 79 12.14 10.56 18.52
N LEU A 80 11.44 11.15 17.55
CA LEU A 80 9.98 11.05 17.47
C LEU A 80 9.55 9.63 17.13
N PHE A 81 10.03 9.08 16.00
CA PHE A 81 9.58 7.78 15.51
C PHE A 81 9.97 6.62 16.41
N ALA A 82 11.06 6.75 17.18
CA ALA A 82 11.43 5.75 18.18
C ALA A 82 10.40 5.61 19.33
N ARG A 83 9.53 6.61 19.54
CA ARG A 83 8.56 6.65 20.64
C ARG A 83 7.12 6.78 20.17
N LEU A 84 6.90 7.02 18.88
CA LEU A 84 5.57 7.19 18.30
C LEU A 84 4.75 5.93 18.49
N ASP A 85 3.52 6.09 18.93
CA ASP A 85 2.54 5.02 18.86
C ASP A 85 2.18 4.78 17.39
N ALA A 86 2.75 3.71 16.83
CA ALA A 86 2.55 3.35 15.44
C ALA A 86 1.09 3.00 15.15
N GLY A 87 0.39 2.36 16.08
CA GLY A 87 -1.01 2.00 15.93
C GLY A 87 -1.91 3.22 15.89
N ALA A 88 -1.70 4.20 16.79
CA ALA A 88 -2.45 5.45 16.77
C ALA A 88 -2.18 6.26 15.49
N PHE A 89 -0.93 6.30 15.00
CA PHE A 89 -0.60 6.97 13.74
C PHE A 89 -1.24 6.28 12.54
N GLU A 90 -1.19 4.96 12.50
CA GLU A 90 -1.83 4.16 11.45
C GLU A 90 -3.35 4.35 11.43
N ALA A 91 -4.00 4.33 12.60
CA ALA A 91 -5.43 4.58 12.73
C ALA A 91 -5.83 5.98 12.23
N ALA A 92 -5.02 7.01 12.53
CA ALA A 92 -5.26 8.38 12.07
C ALA A 92 -5.18 8.48 10.54
N VAL A 93 -4.15 7.88 9.91
CA VAL A 93 -4.02 7.87 8.45
C VAL A 93 -5.13 7.06 7.80
N ALA A 94 -5.47 5.88 8.33
CA ALA A 94 -6.56 5.04 7.85
C ALA A 94 -7.92 5.77 7.95
N GLY A 95 -8.18 6.46 9.05
CA GLY A 95 -9.37 7.29 9.25
C GLY A 95 -9.49 8.39 8.20
N TRP A 96 -8.41 9.09 7.90
CA TRP A 96 -8.38 10.10 6.85
C TRP A 96 -8.63 9.49 5.45
N VAL A 97 -7.99 8.37 5.13
CA VAL A 97 -8.21 7.67 3.86
C VAL A 97 -9.66 7.18 3.76
N ALA A 98 -10.23 6.64 4.84
CA ALA A 98 -11.62 6.22 4.90
C ALA A 98 -12.58 7.41 4.69
N HIS A 99 -12.27 8.58 5.27
CA HIS A 99 -13.03 9.81 5.06
C HIS A 99 -12.99 10.25 3.57
N LEU A 100 -11.83 10.20 2.92
CA LEU A 100 -11.69 10.55 1.51
C LEU A 100 -12.37 9.56 0.55
N LEU A 101 -12.25 8.27 0.86
CA LEU A 101 -12.65 7.16 -0.02
C LEU A 101 -13.88 6.41 0.48
N GLY A 102 -14.53 6.93 1.53
CA GLY A 102 -15.73 6.35 2.11
C GLY A 102 -16.89 6.21 1.11
N PRO A 103 -17.86 5.35 1.41
CA PRO A 103 -19.03 5.16 0.54
C PRO A 103 -19.81 6.47 0.40
N ARG A 104 -20.29 6.72 -0.81
CA ARG A 104 -21.16 7.85 -1.11
C ARG A 104 -22.47 7.30 -1.69
N ALA A 105 -23.60 7.84 -1.28
CA ALA A 105 -24.90 7.43 -1.81
C ALA A 105 -24.91 7.51 -3.34
N GLY A 106 -25.33 6.43 -4.01
CA GLY A 106 -25.39 6.33 -5.46
C GLY A 106 -24.05 6.13 -6.17
N ALA A 107 -22.93 6.01 -5.44
CA ALA A 107 -21.64 5.69 -6.04
C ALA A 107 -21.59 4.20 -6.49
N PRO A 108 -20.84 3.86 -7.55
CA PRO A 108 -20.63 2.48 -7.94
C PRO A 108 -19.91 1.69 -6.84
N LEU A 109 -20.15 0.38 -6.80
CA LEU A 109 -19.46 -0.52 -5.88
C LEU A 109 -17.94 -0.42 -6.07
N ARG A 110 -17.21 -0.40 -4.96
CA ARG A 110 -15.74 -0.32 -4.95
C ARG A 110 -15.13 -1.64 -4.51
N ALA A 111 -14.26 -2.17 -5.33
CA ALA A 111 -13.55 -3.41 -5.02
C ALA A 111 -12.39 -3.14 -4.04
N VAL A 112 -12.35 -3.95 -2.98
CA VAL A 112 -11.29 -3.91 -1.95
C VAL A 112 -10.64 -5.29 -1.90
N ALA A 113 -9.36 -5.35 -2.25
CA ALA A 113 -8.60 -6.59 -2.23
C ALA A 113 -8.00 -6.86 -0.84
N LEU A 114 -8.19 -8.07 -0.33
CA LEU A 114 -7.46 -8.59 0.81
C LEU A 114 -6.23 -9.34 0.30
N ASP A 115 -5.04 -8.95 0.79
CA ASP A 115 -3.78 -9.62 0.42
C ASP A 115 -2.83 -9.63 1.62
N GLY A 116 -2.26 -10.80 1.90
CA GLY A 116 -1.27 -11.00 2.95
C GLY A 116 0.15 -10.97 2.38
N LYS A 117 1.05 -10.19 3.00
CA LYS A 117 2.46 -10.13 2.57
C LYS A 117 3.41 -10.10 3.75
N SER A 118 4.47 -10.90 3.64
CA SER A 118 5.60 -10.81 4.56
C SER A 118 6.48 -9.61 4.20
N ALA A 119 6.72 -8.73 5.16
CA ALA A 119 7.60 -7.58 4.97
C ALA A 119 9.04 -8.06 4.79
N ARG A 120 9.58 -7.86 3.59
CA ARG A 120 10.97 -8.24 3.28
C ARG A 120 11.93 -7.41 4.14
N GLY A 121 12.94 -8.06 4.72
CA GLY A 121 13.94 -7.41 5.56
C GLY A 121 13.51 -7.18 7.02
N SER A 122 12.29 -7.57 7.42
CA SER A 122 11.87 -7.50 8.82
C SER A 122 12.28 -8.72 9.66
N ARG A 123 12.81 -9.77 9.03
CA ARG A 123 13.31 -10.96 9.71
C ARG A 123 14.64 -10.65 10.40
N THR A 124 14.73 -10.97 11.67
CA THR A 124 15.98 -10.94 12.46
C THR A 124 16.40 -12.36 12.86
N ALA A 125 17.56 -12.51 13.51
CA ALA A 125 18.00 -13.80 14.04
C ALA A 125 16.98 -14.36 15.06
N ASP A 126 16.34 -13.47 15.83
CA ASP A 126 15.49 -13.81 16.96
C ASP A 126 13.98 -13.66 16.69
N ALA A 127 13.60 -13.16 15.49
CA ALA A 127 12.19 -12.94 15.17
C ALA A 127 11.87 -13.26 13.71
N PRO A 128 10.71 -13.93 13.45
CA PRO A 128 10.23 -14.16 12.09
C PRO A 128 9.91 -12.84 11.37
N ALA A 129 9.85 -12.90 10.04
CA ALA A 129 9.41 -11.76 9.25
C ALA A 129 8.00 -11.31 9.66
N VAL A 130 7.79 -10.00 9.70
CA VAL A 130 6.45 -9.43 9.97
C VAL A 130 5.55 -9.77 8.80
N HIS A 131 4.45 -10.46 9.10
CA HIS A 131 3.39 -10.75 8.14
C HIS A 131 2.27 -9.71 8.30
N LEU A 132 1.92 -9.04 7.21
CA LEU A 132 0.89 -8.00 7.18
C LEU A 132 -0.24 -8.43 6.25
N LEU A 133 -1.47 -8.27 6.72
CA LEU A 133 -2.67 -8.33 5.91
C LEU A 133 -3.11 -6.91 5.60
N ALA A 134 -3.40 -6.62 4.34
CA ALA A 134 -3.85 -5.31 3.89
C ALA A 134 -5.19 -5.41 3.15
N ALA A 135 -6.03 -4.39 3.33
CA ALA A 135 -7.22 -4.13 2.55
C ALA A 135 -6.93 -2.97 1.58
N LEU A 136 -6.84 -3.26 0.29
CA LEU A 136 -6.43 -2.33 -0.76
C LEU A 136 -7.65 -1.93 -1.60
N ASP A 137 -7.95 -0.63 -1.69
CA ASP A 137 -8.90 -0.12 -2.69
C ASP A 137 -8.32 -0.27 -4.10
N GLN A 138 -8.94 -1.10 -4.93
CA GLN A 138 -8.41 -1.44 -6.25
C GLN A 138 -8.49 -0.28 -7.24
N ALA A 139 -9.40 0.66 -7.05
CA ALA A 139 -9.56 1.80 -7.96
C ALA A 139 -8.47 2.85 -7.76
N THR A 140 -8.02 3.07 -6.53
CA THR A 140 -7.01 4.09 -6.19
C THR A 140 -5.65 3.51 -5.90
N GLY A 141 -5.55 2.20 -5.63
CA GLY A 141 -4.32 1.57 -5.14
C GLY A 141 -3.96 1.96 -3.70
N CYS A 142 -4.88 2.59 -2.97
CA CYS A 142 -4.66 2.99 -1.58
C CYS A 142 -4.95 1.84 -0.61
N VAL A 143 -4.08 1.65 0.38
CA VAL A 143 -4.35 0.79 1.52
C VAL A 143 -5.35 1.49 2.43
N LEU A 144 -6.53 0.89 2.62
CA LEU A 144 -7.60 1.42 3.48
C LEU A 144 -7.37 1.05 4.94
N ALA A 145 -6.88 -0.16 5.17
CA ALA A 145 -6.55 -0.70 6.48
C ALA A 145 -5.48 -1.78 6.33
N GLN A 146 -4.68 -1.97 7.37
CA GLN A 146 -3.75 -3.08 7.46
C GLN A 146 -3.65 -3.59 8.91
N ALA A 147 -3.29 -4.84 9.07
CA ALA A 147 -3.05 -5.45 10.37
C ALA A 147 -1.88 -6.41 10.31
N ARG A 148 -1.14 -6.50 11.42
CA ARG A 148 -0.16 -7.57 11.60
C ARG A 148 -0.90 -8.88 11.83
N VAL A 149 -0.49 -9.92 11.11
CA VAL A 149 -0.94 -11.29 11.36
C VAL A 149 -0.04 -11.89 12.45
N PRO A 150 -0.54 -12.13 13.66
CA PRO A 150 0.23 -12.78 14.70
C PRO A 150 0.65 -14.19 14.28
N ALA A 151 1.80 -14.67 14.79
CA ALA A 151 2.32 -15.99 14.43
C ALA A 151 1.38 -17.14 14.86
N GLU A 152 0.57 -16.90 15.88
CA GLU A 152 -0.39 -17.87 16.45
C GLU A 152 -1.72 -17.93 15.68
N THR A 153 -1.89 -17.06 14.65
CA THR A 153 -3.12 -16.96 13.88
C THR A 153 -2.84 -17.10 12.38
N ASN A 154 -3.91 -17.15 11.61
CA ASN A 154 -3.83 -17.16 10.15
C ASN A 154 -4.41 -15.86 9.56
N GLU A 155 -4.21 -15.65 8.26
CA GLU A 155 -4.71 -14.49 7.54
C GLU A 155 -6.23 -14.33 7.63
N HIS A 156 -6.97 -15.43 7.60
CA HIS A 156 -8.42 -15.43 7.70
C HIS A 156 -8.90 -14.81 9.02
N LYS A 157 -8.33 -15.19 10.17
CA LYS A 157 -8.68 -14.60 11.47
C LYS A 157 -8.25 -13.13 11.59
N ALA A 158 -7.13 -12.78 10.97
CA ALA A 158 -6.70 -11.40 10.89
C ALA A 158 -7.64 -10.57 10.01
N ALA A 159 -8.17 -11.15 8.91
CA ALA A 159 -9.13 -10.49 8.03
C ALA A 159 -10.45 -10.19 8.73
N LEU A 160 -10.98 -11.12 9.54
CA LEU A 160 -12.18 -10.87 10.34
C LEU A 160 -12.02 -9.62 11.21
N ARG A 161 -10.91 -9.52 11.95
CA ARG A 161 -10.61 -8.36 12.82
C ARG A 161 -10.40 -7.07 12.02
N LEU A 162 -9.72 -7.16 10.87
CA LEU A 162 -9.47 -6.01 10.01
C LEU A 162 -10.79 -5.43 9.47
N LEU A 163 -11.70 -6.30 9.04
CA LEU A 163 -12.98 -5.90 8.47
C LEU A 163 -13.97 -5.36 9.52
N GLU A 164 -13.86 -5.77 10.80
CA GLU A 164 -14.67 -5.19 11.90
C GLU A 164 -14.49 -3.67 12.03
N GLY A 165 -13.28 -3.17 11.76
CA GLY A 165 -12.96 -1.74 11.81
C GLY A 165 -13.29 -0.96 10.55
N MET A 166 -13.87 -1.60 9.51
CA MET A 166 -14.09 -0.98 8.21
C MET A 166 -15.57 -0.79 7.90
N VAL A 167 -15.91 0.32 7.23
CA VAL A 167 -17.23 0.49 6.62
C VAL A 167 -17.28 -0.32 5.32
N LEU A 168 -18.14 -1.35 5.26
CA LEU A 168 -18.21 -2.27 4.11
C LEU A 168 -19.36 -1.96 3.15
N GLU A 169 -20.30 -1.11 3.53
CA GLU A 169 -21.36 -0.66 2.63
C GLU A 169 -20.79 -0.08 1.33
N GLY A 170 -21.34 -0.47 0.19
CA GLY A 170 -20.87 -0.04 -1.14
C GLY A 170 -19.52 -0.64 -1.57
N ARG A 171 -19.01 -1.64 -0.85
CA ARG A 171 -17.73 -2.31 -1.15
C ARG A 171 -17.93 -3.76 -1.56
N VAL A 172 -17.05 -4.24 -2.43
CA VAL A 172 -16.92 -5.66 -2.80
C VAL A 172 -15.58 -6.15 -2.30
N ILE A 173 -15.58 -7.01 -1.31
CA ILE A 173 -14.35 -7.62 -0.76
C ILE A 173 -13.89 -8.72 -1.72
N THR A 174 -12.66 -8.65 -2.19
CA THR A 174 -12.04 -9.66 -3.05
C THR A 174 -10.83 -10.26 -2.36
N GLY A 175 -10.55 -11.53 -2.63
CA GLY A 175 -9.42 -12.23 -2.04
C GLY A 175 -9.17 -13.58 -2.72
N ASP A 176 -8.08 -14.21 -2.36
CA ASP A 176 -7.77 -15.57 -2.80
C ASP A 176 -8.62 -16.62 -2.05
N ALA A 177 -8.40 -17.90 -2.36
CA ALA A 177 -9.16 -18.99 -1.80
C ALA A 177 -8.98 -19.16 -0.28
N ALA A 178 -7.92 -18.64 0.33
CA ALA A 178 -7.71 -18.70 1.76
C ALA A 178 -8.79 -17.92 2.53
N PHE A 179 -9.33 -16.85 1.91
CA PHE A 179 -10.42 -16.05 2.48
C PHE A 179 -11.82 -16.59 2.17
N CYS A 180 -11.94 -17.68 1.39
CA CYS A 180 -13.23 -18.34 1.13
C CYS A 180 -13.72 -19.12 2.34
N GLN A 181 -14.13 -18.39 3.38
CA GLN A 181 -14.59 -18.93 4.66
C GLN A 181 -15.97 -18.37 4.98
N ARG A 182 -16.84 -19.26 5.52
CA ARG A 182 -18.27 -18.93 5.76
C ARG A 182 -18.46 -17.73 6.70
N ASP A 183 -17.67 -17.66 7.77
CA ASP A 183 -17.74 -16.59 8.77
C ASP A 183 -17.32 -15.24 8.19
N LEU A 184 -16.24 -15.19 7.38
CA LEU A 184 -15.81 -13.97 6.71
C LEU A 184 -16.86 -13.49 5.69
N CYS A 185 -17.39 -14.39 4.85
CA CYS A 185 -18.42 -14.03 3.89
C CYS A 185 -19.69 -13.51 4.59
N ARG A 186 -20.08 -14.14 5.71
CA ARG A 186 -21.21 -13.70 6.51
C ARG A 186 -20.98 -12.32 7.12
N GLN A 187 -19.82 -12.10 7.75
CA GLN A 187 -19.47 -10.79 8.32
C GLN A 187 -19.53 -9.68 7.27
N VAL A 188 -19.03 -9.91 6.06
CA VAL A 188 -19.08 -8.93 4.96
C VAL A 188 -20.52 -8.57 4.61
N VAL A 189 -21.40 -9.59 4.45
CA VAL A 189 -22.80 -9.39 4.11
C VAL A 189 -23.56 -8.71 5.24
N ASP A 190 -23.37 -9.16 6.48
CA ASP A 190 -24.03 -8.59 7.67
C ASP A 190 -23.63 -7.12 7.89
N SER A 191 -22.44 -6.72 7.40
CA SER A 191 -21.96 -5.34 7.42
C SER A 191 -22.35 -4.52 6.18
N GLY A 192 -23.31 -5.00 5.35
CA GLY A 192 -23.81 -4.31 4.16
C GLY A 192 -22.88 -4.32 2.95
N GLY A 193 -21.81 -5.10 2.98
CA GLY A 193 -20.87 -5.28 1.87
C GLY A 193 -21.23 -6.46 0.96
N HIS A 194 -20.41 -6.61 -0.08
CA HIS A 194 -20.45 -7.73 -1.01
C HIS A 194 -19.09 -8.43 -1.03
N TYR A 195 -19.03 -9.66 -1.49
CA TYR A 195 -17.77 -10.36 -1.69
C TYR A 195 -17.69 -11.04 -3.06
N LEU A 196 -16.46 -11.14 -3.56
CA LEU A 196 -16.09 -11.92 -4.73
C LEU A 196 -14.76 -12.60 -4.44
N ILE A 197 -14.82 -13.86 -3.99
CA ILE A 197 -13.66 -14.61 -3.50
C ILE A 197 -13.48 -15.85 -4.37
N LYS A 198 -12.23 -16.13 -4.72
CA LYS A 198 -11.89 -17.33 -5.47
C LYS A 198 -12.22 -18.58 -4.66
N VAL A 199 -12.85 -19.57 -5.31
CA VAL A 199 -13.01 -20.92 -4.79
C VAL A 199 -11.96 -21.80 -5.46
N ASP A 200 -11.31 -22.66 -4.68
CA ASP A 200 -10.26 -23.58 -5.15
C ASP A 200 -10.35 -24.91 -4.38
N GLY A 201 -9.43 -25.82 -4.61
CA GLY A 201 -9.39 -27.15 -3.99
C GLY A 201 -9.41 -27.19 -2.44
N ASN A 202 -9.32 -26.06 -1.75
CA ASN A 202 -9.57 -25.96 -0.30
C ASN A 202 -11.08 -26.07 0.06
N GLN A 203 -11.99 -25.92 -0.92
CA GLN A 203 -13.45 -26.02 -0.79
C GLN A 203 -14.04 -26.91 -1.92
N PRO A 204 -13.67 -28.21 -2.00
CA PRO A 204 -13.97 -29.04 -3.16
C PRO A 204 -15.46 -29.23 -3.39
N THR A 205 -16.27 -29.32 -2.33
CA THR A 205 -17.73 -29.44 -2.45
C THR A 205 -18.33 -28.17 -3.03
N LEU A 206 -17.94 -26.99 -2.53
CA LEU A 206 -18.41 -25.71 -3.05
C LEU A 206 -17.97 -25.50 -4.49
N GLU A 207 -16.73 -25.88 -4.83
CA GLU A 207 -16.25 -25.83 -6.22
C GLU A 207 -17.10 -26.69 -7.16
N ALA A 208 -17.44 -27.90 -6.73
CA ALA A 208 -18.31 -28.80 -7.48
C ALA A 208 -19.75 -28.24 -7.65
N ASP A 209 -20.32 -27.69 -6.58
CA ASP A 209 -21.66 -27.10 -6.59
C ASP A 209 -21.73 -25.89 -7.54
N ILE A 210 -20.70 -25.02 -7.51
CA ILE A 210 -20.57 -23.89 -8.43
C ILE A 210 -20.46 -24.39 -9.87
N ALA A 211 -19.59 -25.38 -10.14
CA ALA A 211 -19.41 -25.95 -11.46
C ALA A 211 -20.73 -26.55 -12.01
N ALA A 212 -21.51 -27.22 -11.14
CA ALA A 212 -22.81 -27.77 -11.51
C ALA A 212 -23.83 -26.66 -11.80
N ALA A 213 -23.84 -25.57 -11.02
CA ALA A 213 -24.76 -24.47 -11.20
C ALA A 213 -24.53 -23.67 -12.49
N PHE A 214 -23.27 -23.48 -12.91
CA PHE A 214 -22.94 -22.72 -14.10
C PHE A 214 -22.79 -23.57 -15.38
N GLY A 215 -22.72 -24.89 -15.26
CA GLY A 215 -22.58 -25.83 -16.36
C GLY A 215 -21.24 -25.75 -17.12
N PRO A 216 -20.99 -26.63 -18.08
CA PRO A 216 -19.70 -26.73 -18.78
C PRO A 216 -19.35 -25.53 -19.65
N ALA A 217 -20.31 -24.72 -20.06
CA ALA A 217 -20.11 -23.54 -20.90
C ALA A 217 -19.38 -22.39 -20.20
N PHE A 218 -19.32 -22.38 -18.87
CA PHE A 218 -18.67 -21.34 -18.07
C PHE A 218 -17.30 -21.72 -17.51
N SER A 219 -16.89 -22.97 -17.65
CA SER A 219 -15.55 -23.38 -17.22
C SER A 219 -14.54 -22.96 -18.26
N PRO A 220 -13.58 -22.06 -17.95
CA PRO A 220 -12.47 -21.80 -18.86
C PRO A 220 -11.72 -23.11 -19.08
N PRO A 221 -11.22 -23.38 -20.32
CA PRO A 221 -10.47 -24.59 -20.58
C PRO A 221 -9.28 -24.68 -19.61
N ARG A 222 -9.23 -25.74 -18.82
CA ARG A 222 -8.08 -25.99 -17.96
C ARG A 222 -6.84 -26.00 -18.85
N PRO A 223 -5.80 -25.21 -18.56
CA PRO A 223 -4.55 -25.33 -19.30
C PRO A 223 -4.11 -26.78 -19.19
N ALA A 224 -3.91 -27.43 -20.35
CA ALA A 224 -3.49 -28.83 -20.43
C ALA A 224 -2.30 -29.01 -19.48
N ALA A 225 -2.45 -29.90 -18.52
CA ALA A 225 -1.38 -30.24 -17.58
C ALA A 225 -0.16 -30.59 -18.44
N ARG A 226 0.89 -29.78 -18.37
CA ARG A 226 2.17 -30.11 -19.01
C ARG A 226 2.61 -31.44 -18.38
N ARG A 227 2.35 -32.54 -19.09
CA ARG A 227 2.95 -33.84 -18.74
C ARG A 227 4.45 -33.60 -18.75
N ARG A 228 5.05 -33.53 -17.57
CA ARG A 228 6.49 -33.70 -17.46
C ARG A 228 6.77 -35.09 -18.05
N ALA A 229 7.37 -35.09 -19.23
CA ALA A 229 7.96 -36.30 -19.76
C ALA A 229 9.05 -36.74 -18.77
N VAL A 230 8.73 -37.77 -18.01
CA VAL A 230 9.73 -38.50 -17.22
C VAL A 230 10.54 -39.28 -18.25
N GLY A 231 11.62 -38.67 -18.72
CA GLY A 231 12.63 -39.36 -19.50
C GLY A 231 13.29 -40.42 -18.64
N ARG A 232 12.93 -41.68 -18.86
CA ARG A 232 13.74 -42.82 -18.44
C ARG A 232 14.99 -42.85 -19.32
N GLY A 233 16.08 -42.33 -18.77
CA GLY A 233 17.41 -42.52 -19.37
C GLY A 233 18.23 -43.41 -18.42
N HIS A 234 18.31 -44.70 -18.73
CA HIS A 234 19.35 -45.57 -18.22
C HIS A 234 20.61 -45.36 -19.06
N GLY A 235 21.74 -45.21 -18.37
CA GLY A 235 23.05 -45.37 -18.98
C GLY A 235 24.17 -45.00 -18.04
N PRO A 236 25.09 -45.91 -17.69
CA PRO A 236 26.16 -45.67 -16.73
C PRO A 236 27.43 -45.15 -17.43
N GLY A 237 28.21 -44.37 -16.71
CA GLY A 237 29.63 -44.30 -17.01
C GLY A 237 30.28 -42.96 -17.12
N GLN A 238 31.18 -42.78 -16.20
CA GLN A 238 32.46 -42.11 -16.28
C GLN A 238 32.59 -40.65 -15.85
N ALA A 239 33.39 -40.58 -14.82
CA ALA A 239 34.03 -39.43 -14.23
C ALA A 239 34.89 -38.62 -15.22
N ARG A 240 34.91 -37.30 -15.03
CA ARG A 240 36.13 -36.47 -14.95
C ARG A 240 35.80 -35.02 -14.59
N ARG A 241 36.43 -34.55 -13.54
CA ARG A 241 36.70 -33.13 -13.25
C ARG A 241 37.97 -32.73 -14.05
N PRO A 242 38.44 -31.46 -14.09
CA PRO A 242 37.96 -30.23 -13.47
C PRO A 242 38.07 -28.98 -14.41
N GLY A 243 37.63 -27.84 -13.93
CA GLY A 243 38.40 -26.61 -14.20
C GLY A 243 37.66 -25.42 -14.80
N ARG A 244 37.56 -24.40 -13.97
CA ARG A 244 37.76 -22.95 -14.23
C ARG A 244 36.63 -22.07 -14.72
N ALA A 245 36.50 -21.07 -13.90
CA ALA A 245 36.41 -19.63 -14.17
C ALA A 245 35.04 -19.03 -14.42
N ALA A 246 34.59 -18.34 -13.38
CA ALA A 246 33.60 -17.30 -13.39
C ALA A 246 33.88 -16.22 -14.42
N LYS A 247 32.86 -15.76 -15.12
CA LYS A 247 32.78 -14.40 -15.66
C LYS A 247 31.46 -13.81 -15.18
N ALA A 248 31.60 -12.72 -14.44
CA ALA A 248 30.55 -11.81 -14.11
C ALA A 248 29.95 -11.26 -15.40
N ALA A 249 28.62 -11.30 -15.51
CA ALA A 249 27.88 -10.57 -16.54
C ALA A 249 27.20 -9.39 -15.86
N ASP A 250 27.56 -8.21 -16.32
CA ASP A 250 27.02 -6.90 -16.04
C ASP A 250 25.50 -6.89 -16.10
N HIS A 251 24.91 -6.33 -15.06
CA HIS A 251 23.48 -6.02 -14.98
C HIS A 251 23.32 -4.50 -15.12
N ASP A 252 23.41 -4.04 -16.36
CA ASP A 252 23.15 -2.63 -16.71
C ASP A 252 22.28 -2.58 -17.99
N ASP A 253 21.00 -2.86 -17.84
CA ASP A 253 20.02 -2.58 -18.89
C ASP A 253 18.57 -2.57 -18.33
N ALA A 254 18.23 -1.56 -17.54
CA ALA A 254 16.84 -1.26 -17.22
C ALA A 254 16.63 0.23 -16.87
N GLN A 255 17.06 1.15 -17.74
CA GLN A 255 16.62 2.55 -17.70
C GLN A 255 16.57 3.13 -19.11
N ARG A 256 15.55 2.78 -19.86
CA ARG A 256 15.11 3.57 -21.02
C ARG A 256 13.61 3.81 -20.95
N LEU A 257 13.24 4.92 -20.31
CA LEU A 257 11.93 5.53 -20.54
C LEU A 257 11.97 6.28 -21.87
N PRO A 258 10.94 6.21 -22.73
CA PRO A 258 10.90 6.95 -23.98
C PRO A 258 10.76 8.44 -23.71
N ARG A 259 11.66 9.23 -24.28
CA ARG A 259 11.56 10.70 -24.36
C ARG A 259 10.37 11.04 -25.25
N LEU A 260 9.38 11.72 -24.72
CA LEU A 260 8.35 12.39 -25.50
C LEU A 260 9.00 13.53 -26.28
N ALA A 261 8.87 13.48 -27.59
CA ALA A 261 9.35 14.46 -28.53
C ALA A 261 8.69 15.81 -28.28
N GLY A 262 9.50 16.86 -28.10
CA GLY A 262 9.05 18.24 -28.04
C GLY A 262 8.51 18.71 -29.37
N GLY A 263 7.29 19.21 -29.37
CA GLY A 263 6.65 19.90 -30.45
C GLY A 263 6.69 21.41 -30.26
N GLY A 264 7.32 22.08 -31.22
CA GLY A 264 6.92 23.34 -31.82
C GLY A 264 6.82 24.60 -30.95
N ALA A 265 7.88 25.40 -31.02
CA ALA A 265 7.84 26.83 -30.69
C ALA A 265 6.96 27.55 -31.71
N GLY A 266 5.77 28.00 -31.29
CA GLY A 266 4.94 28.98 -32.00
C GLY A 266 5.34 30.39 -31.59
N ARG A 267 5.95 31.14 -32.52
CA ARG A 267 6.18 32.58 -32.42
C ARG A 267 4.85 33.32 -32.39
N MET A 268 4.64 34.15 -31.40
CA MET A 268 3.61 35.22 -31.43
C MET A 268 4.19 36.48 -32.05
N PRO A 269 3.45 37.18 -32.92
CA PRO A 269 3.87 38.45 -33.49
C PRO A 269 3.68 39.61 -32.50
N GLY A 270 4.62 40.54 -32.54
CA GLY A 270 4.58 41.75 -31.75
C GLY A 270 3.49 42.69 -32.22
N ALA A 271 2.89 43.40 -31.27
CA ALA A 271 2.15 44.62 -31.49
C ALA A 271 2.84 45.71 -30.68
N GLY A 272 3.39 46.67 -31.39
CA GLY A 272 3.89 47.93 -30.89
C GLY A 272 2.75 48.87 -30.55
N GLY A 273 3.03 49.86 -29.73
CA GLY A 273 2.14 50.96 -29.34
C GLY A 273 2.73 51.68 -28.14
N ASP A 274 3.47 52.58 -28.38
CA ASP A 274 3.64 54.03 -28.24
C ASP A 274 3.51 54.62 -26.82
N PRO A 275 4.46 55.43 -26.38
CA PRO A 275 4.52 56.08 -25.06
C PRO A 275 3.88 57.45 -25.08
N GLY A 276 3.11 57.79 -24.06
CA GLY A 276 2.63 59.17 -23.92
C GLY A 276 1.56 59.36 -22.88
N ARG A 277 1.95 59.68 -21.71
CA ARG A 277 1.51 60.64 -20.67
C ARG A 277 1.53 60.06 -19.27
#